data_d98c8ec03259e6cfb631c6bc79ffcdb7
#
_entry.id   d98c8ec03259e6cfb631c6bc79ffcdb7
#
_cell.length_a   1.000
_cell.length_b   1.000
_cell.length_c   1.000
_cell.angle_alpha   90.00
_cell.angle_beta   90.00
_cell.angle_gamma   90.00
#
_symmetry.space_group_name_H-M   'P 1'
#
loop_
_entity.id
_entity.type
_entity.pdbx_description
1 polymer ?
#
loop_
_entity_poly.entity_id
_entity_poly.type
_entity_poly.pdbx_seq_one_letter_code
_entity_poly.pdbx_strand_id
1 'polypeptide(L)'
;MQDQRSLLAQFLRFSSATVASLMVFSLYSIVDGLFVAKGVGDYAMAAVNLAVPFTNVMFSIAVTFAVGTSTILSIYLGQGNREHANRLFSQNLALLVVIGLTITALVLIFLKPFALLLGAEEETLGYTMSYLRGLAPFAICFIVSYNLEILVKTDGRPMLAILTVCIGCLTNCVLDYVAIFVLNWGAWGAAFATGLSQLLTCIIYITHFLGKHTTFHLVRFRPEGSIYRRLIPIGLADGVTELCNGVMIFLFNHVILRCIGTDGLVSYTIIAYTNTLVVNIMLGVSQGSQPLVSFQYGRKDPEKYRRLLRYGLITVAIMTAVCFAGIFLLAPQLVHIFLGSEKPLLNASSTGALRRYALSYLLVGFNILMGGFLTAVERPRSALCISMGRGLVLQAGALLLLAALWGGSSIWFAPLCSELLCFAMALILMRRFRRDTAA
;
A
#
# COMPACT_ATOMS: atom_id res chain seq x y z
N MET A 1 -10.54 -24.59 6.20
CA MET A 1 -9.47 -24.77 5.20
C MET A 1 -8.85 -26.15 5.37
N GLN A 2 -9.61 -27.17 4.99
CA GLN A 2 -9.10 -28.53 4.87
C GLN A 2 -8.65 -28.68 3.43
N ASP A 3 -7.46 -28.21 3.12
CA ASP A 3 -6.88 -28.44 1.81
C ASP A 3 -5.67 -29.34 2.00
N GLN A 4 -5.62 -30.46 1.27
CA GLN A 4 -4.51 -31.42 1.22
C GLN A 4 -3.25 -30.81 0.59
N ARG A 5 -3.23 -29.51 0.29
CA ARG A 5 -2.08 -28.80 -0.24
C ARG A 5 -1.04 -28.58 0.84
N SER A 6 0.24 -28.74 0.47
CA SER A 6 1.33 -28.41 1.38
C SER A 6 1.27 -26.96 1.85
N LEU A 7 1.73 -26.68 3.06
CA LEU A 7 1.80 -25.31 3.60
C LEU A 7 2.56 -24.35 2.67
N LEU A 8 3.56 -24.87 1.97
CA LEU A 8 4.31 -24.12 0.94
C LEU A 8 3.42 -23.74 -0.26
N ALA A 9 2.58 -24.67 -0.74
CA ALA A 9 1.68 -24.37 -1.86
C ALA A 9 0.64 -23.29 -1.50
N GLN A 10 0.12 -23.32 -0.26
CA GLN A 10 -0.76 -22.27 0.25
C GLN A 10 -0.02 -20.93 0.32
N PHE A 11 1.18 -20.90 0.91
CA PHE A 11 2.03 -19.70 0.97
C PHE A 11 2.27 -19.12 -0.42
N LEU A 12 2.72 -19.94 -1.37
CA LEU A 12 2.99 -19.47 -2.74
C LEU A 12 1.74 -18.93 -3.43
N ARG A 13 0.60 -19.62 -3.29
CA ARG A 13 -0.68 -19.18 -3.87
C ARG A 13 -1.14 -17.84 -3.33
N PHE A 14 -1.03 -17.61 -2.02
CA PHE A 14 -1.44 -16.35 -1.40
C PHE A 14 -0.48 -15.20 -1.73
N SER A 15 0.82 -15.46 -1.62
CA SER A 15 1.84 -14.44 -1.88
C SER A 15 1.86 -14.05 -3.35
N SER A 16 1.84 -15.02 -4.30
CA SER A 16 1.85 -14.70 -5.74
C SER A 16 0.60 -13.94 -6.17
N ALA A 17 -0.58 -14.32 -5.68
CA ALA A 17 -1.81 -13.59 -5.98
C ALA A 17 -1.78 -12.15 -5.44
N THR A 18 -1.23 -11.94 -4.23
CA THR A 18 -1.14 -10.60 -3.65
C THR A 18 -0.09 -9.75 -4.38
N VAL A 19 1.06 -10.31 -4.72
CA VAL A 19 2.07 -9.63 -5.55
C VAL A 19 1.47 -9.22 -6.89
N ALA A 20 0.76 -10.14 -7.56
CA ALA A 20 0.12 -9.85 -8.84
C ALA A 20 -0.95 -8.74 -8.72
N SER A 21 -1.79 -8.75 -7.65
CA SER A 21 -2.76 -7.67 -7.41
C SER A 21 -2.09 -6.31 -7.28
N LEU A 22 -1.03 -6.20 -6.47
CA LEU A 22 -0.31 -4.95 -6.26
C LEU A 22 0.44 -4.47 -7.51
N MET A 23 0.96 -5.39 -8.32
CA MET A 23 1.60 -5.07 -9.61
C MET A 23 0.59 -4.55 -10.62
N VAL A 24 -0.58 -5.19 -10.74
CA VAL A 24 -1.67 -4.72 -11.62
C VAL A 24 -2.14 -3.32 -11.18
N PHE A 25 -2.31 -3.11 -9.88
CA PHE A 25 -2.68 -1.80 -9.35
C PHE A 25 -1.62 -0.72 -9.64
N SER A 26 -0.33 -1.06 -9.54
CA SER A 26 0.75 -0.11 -9.88
C SER A 26 0.75 0.28 -11.36
N LEU A 27 0.60 -0.70 -12.25
CA LEU A 27 0.53 -0.45 -13.69
C LEU A 27 -0.69 0.39 -14.06
N TYR A 28 -1.84 0.06 -13.47
CA TYR A 28 -3.07 0.83 -13.64
C TYR A 28 -2.86 2.30 -13.23
N SER A 29 -2.26 2.57 -12.06
CA SER A 29 -2.05 3.95 -11.58
C SER A 29 -1.21 4.80 -12.56
N ILE A 30 -0.27 4.17 -13.28
CA ILE A 30 0.51 4.84 -14.31
C ILE A 30 -0.37 5.19 -15.53
N VAL A 31 -1.23 4.27 -15.96
CA VAL A 31 -2.13 4.47 -17.11
C VAL A 31 -3.16 5.56 -16.81
N ASP A 32 -3.77 5.54 -15.63
CA ASP A 32 -4.71 6.56 -15.15
C ASP A 32 -4.08 7.96 -15.16
N GLY A 33 -2.87 8.10 -14.58
CA GLY A 33 -2.13 9.36 -14.62
C GLY A 33 -1.85 9.85 -16.05
N LEU A 34 -1.55 8.96 -16.99
CA LEU A 34 -1.34 9.31 -18.39
C LEU A 34 -2.62 9.77 -19.08
N PHE A 35 -3.77 9.20 -18.79
CA PHE A 35 -5.06 9.62 -19.35
C PHE A 35 -5.44 11.01 -18.87
N VAL A 36 -5.28 11.29 -17.57
CA VAL A 36 -5.54 12.62 -17.01
C VAL A 36 -4.58 13.67 -17.62
N ALA A 37 -3.29 13.37 -17.69
CA ALA A 37 -2.29 14.30 -18.24
C ALA A 37 -2.57 14.66 -19.70
N LYS A 38 -2.94 13.69 -20.54
CA LYS A 38 -3.19 13.90 -21.98
C LYS A 38 -4.58 14.43 -22.30
N GLY A 39 -5.58 14.11 -21.47
CA GLY A 39 -6.97 14.36 -21.82
C GLY A 39 -7.60 15.57 -21.16
N VAL A 40 -7.07 16.03 -20.01
CA VAL A 40 -7.72 17.11 -19.23
C VAL A 40 -6.86 18.37 -19.13
N GLY A 41 -5.55 18.24 -19.31
CA GLY A 41 -4.60 19.35 -19.31
C GLY A 41 -3.91 19.58 -17.95
N ASP A 42 -2.95 20.52 -17.94
CA ASP A 42 -1.99 20.71 -16.85
C ASP A 42 -2.63 21.12 -15.51
N TYR A 43 -3.62 22.02 -15.54
CA TYR A 43 -4.33 22.46 -14.32
C TYR A 43 -5.17 21.36 -13.68
N ALA A 44 -5.75 20.48 -14.49
CA ALA A 44 -6.50 19.35 -13.99
C ALA A 44 -5.56 18.27 -13.42
N MET A 45 -4.43 18.04 -14.05
CA MET A 45 -3.39 17.15 -13.50
C MET A 45 -2.84 17.68 -12.16
N ALA A 46 -2.64 19.01 -12.06
CA ALA A 46 -2.27 19.65 -10.80
C ALA A 46 -3.36 19.43 -9.73
N ALA A 47 -4.63 19.54 -10.08
CA ALA A 47 -5.75 19.31 -9.18
C ALA A 47 -5.83 17.85 -8.68
N VAL A 48 -5.59 16.86 -9.55
CA VAL A 48 -5.48 15.45 -9.16
C VAL A 48 -4.33 15.24 -8.18
N ASN A 49 -3.17 15.83 -8.44
CA ASN A 49 -2.02 15.76 -7.52
C ASN A 49 -2.31 16.41 -6.16
N LEU A 50 -3.05 17.53 -6.13
CA LEU A 50 -3.49 18.16 -4.90
C LEU A 50 -4.45 17.27 -4.10
N ALA A 51 -5.21 16.39 -4.74
CA ALA A 51 -6.10 15.44 -4.08
C ALA A 51 -5.38 14.18 -3.55
N VAL A 52 -4.11 13.92 -3.90
CA VAL A 52 -3.35 12.75 -3.44
C VAL A 52 -3.31 12.63 -1.91
N PRO A 53 -3.08 13.68 -1.10
CA PRO A 53 -3.13 13.57 0.36
C PRO A 53 -4.48 13.04 0.88
N PHE A 54 -5.59 13.44 0.24
CA PHE A 54 -6.91 12.93 0.59
C PHE A 54 -7.05 11.43 0.31
N THR A 55 -6.60 10.97 -0.87
CA THR A 55 -6.62 9.54 -1.19
C THR A 55 -5.70 8.73 -0.26
N ASN A 56 -4.53 9.27 0.11
CA ASN A 56 -3.63 8.63 1.06
C ASN A 56 -4.25 8.46 2.45
N VAL A 57 -5.03 9.45 2.92
CA VAL A 57 -5.78 9.32 4.19
C VAL A 57 -6.84 8.22 4.08
N MET A 58 -7.59 8.17 2.99
CA MET A 58 -8.57 7.09 2.75
C MET A 58 -7.89 5.71 2.73
N PHE A 59 -6.75 5.59 2.04
CA PHE A 59 -5.96 4.35 2.03
C PHE A 59 -5.44 3.98 3.41
N SER A 60 -4.91 4.92 4.16
CA SER A 60 -4.41 4.68 5.52
C SER A 60 -5.51 4.12 6.44
N ILE A 61 -6.72 4.70 6.37
CA ILE A 61 -7.89 4.19 7.09
C ILE A 61 -8.24 2.78 6.60
N ALA A 62 -8.36 2.58 5.29
CA ALA A 62 -8.72 1.30 4.70
C ALA A 62 -7.73 0.19 5.10
N VAL A 63 -6.42 0.45 4.98
CA VAL A 63 -5.35 -0.49 5.36
C VAL A 63 -5.38 -0.81 6.85
N THR A 64 -5.52 0.22 7.71
CA THR A 64 -5.56 0.03 9.16
C THR A 64 -6.67 -0.95 9.56
N PHE A 65 -7.88 -0.71 9.07
CA PHE A 65 -9.01 -1.59 9.39
C PHE A 65 -8.93 -2.94 8.66
N ALA A 66 -8.41 -2.99 7.44
CA ALA A 66 -8.28 -4.22 6.68
C ALA A 66 -7.29 -5.20 7.32
N VAL A 67 -6.07 -4.72 7.61
CA VAL A 67 -4.99 -5.54 8.21
C VAL A 67 -5.35 -5.93 9.64
N GLY A 68 -5.84 -4.99 10.45
CA GLY A 68 -6.26 -5.27 11.81
C GLY A 68 -7.37 -6.32 11.89
N THR A 69 -8.41 -6.17 11.05
CA THR A 69 -9.52 -7.12 10.97
C THR A 69 -9.07 -8.48 10.45
N SER A 70 -8.29 -8.51 9.36
CA SER A 70 -7.78 -9.76 8.77
C SER A 70 -6.96 -10.57 9.77
N THR A 71 -6.09 -9.89 10.53
CA THR A 71 -5.26 -10.53 11.56
C THR A 71 -6.11 -11.16 12.66
N ILE A 72 -7.00 -10.41 13.31
CA ILE A 72 -7.82 -10.92 14.41
C ILE A 72 -8.81 -11.98 13.91
N LEU A 73 -9.41 -11.77 12.74
CA LEU A 73 -10.32 -12.71 12.11
C LEU A 73 -9.62 -14.04 11.82
N SER A 74 -8.42 -14.00 11.25
CA SER A 74 -7.60 -15.20 11.01
C SER A 74 -7.28 -15.95 12.31
N ILE A 75 -6.99 -15.22 13.39
CA ILE A 75 -6.75 -15.82 14.71
C ILE A 75 -8.01 -16.50 15.24
N TYR A 76 -9.18 -15.85 15.18
CA TYR A 76 -10.44 -16.46 15.59
C TYR A 76 -10.78 -17.70 14.77
N LEU A 77 -10.56 -17.67 13.46
CA LEU A 77 -10.73 -18.84 12.60
C LEU A 77 -9.75 -19.96 12.97
N GLY A 78 -8.50 -19.63 13.30
CA GLY A 78 -7.50 -20.58 13.79
C GLY A 78 -7.90 -21.24 15.12
N GLN A 79 -8.56 -20.49 16.00
CA GLN A 79 -9.12 -20.98 17.28
C GLN A 79 -10.41 -21.78 17.11
N GLY A 80 -10.99 -21.83 15.89
CA GLY A 80 -12.29 -22.44 15.64
C GLY A 80 -13.48 -21.58 16.06
N ASN A 81 -13.25 -20.34 16.48
CA ASN A 81 -14.28 -19.43 17.00
C ASN A 81 -14.92 -18.61 15.86
N ARG A 82 -15.77 -19.27 15.08
CA ARG A 82 -16.46 -18.66 13.93
C ARG A 82 -17.45 -17.59 14.34
N GLU A 83 -18.03 -17.68 15.53
CA GLU A 83 -19.01 -16.70 15.99
C GLU A 83 -18.37 -15.33 16.18
N HIS A 84 -17.23 -15.26 16.89
CA HIS A 84 -16.48 -14.00 17.05
C HIS A 84 -15.92 -13.49 15.73
N ALA A 85 -15.50 -14.36 14.81
CA ALA A 85 -15.07 -13.98 13.46
C ALA A 85 -16.20 -13.30 12.69
N ASN A 86 -17.41 -13.86 12.69
CA ASN A 86 -18.59 -13.31 12.01
C ASN A 86 -19.01 -11.95 12.62
N ARG A 87 -19.01 -11.83 13.96
CA ARG A 87 -19.32 -10.58 14.64
C ARG A 87 -18.32 -9.49 14.29
N LEU A 88 -17.01 -9.81 14.35
CA LEU A 88 -15.95 -8.88 13.97
C LEU A 88 -16.09 -8.41 12.53
N PHE A 89 -16.31 -9.32 11.58
CA PHE A 89 -16.51 -8.98 10.17
C PHE A 89 -17.68 -8.02 9.98
N SER A 90 -18.84 -8.34 10.55
CA SER A 90 -20.06 -7.54 10.43
C SER A 90 -19.90 -6.15 11.06
N GLN A 91 -19.29 -6.09 12.24
CA GLN A 91 -19.07 -4.84 12.97
C GLN A 91 -18.06 -3.94 12.24
N ASN A 92 -16.96 -4.53 11.72
CA ASN A 92 -15.97 -3.80 10.95
C ASN A 92 -16.56 -3.20 9.67
N LEU A 93 -17.33 -3.99 8.92
CA LEU A 93 -17.96 -3.51 7.69
C LEU A 93 -18.95 -2.36 7.98
N ALA A 94 -19.79 -2.49 9.02
CA ALA A 94 -20.71 -1.43 9.42
C ALA A 94 -19.97 -0.14 9.81
N LEU A 95 -18.85 -0.24 10.55
CA LEU A 95 -18.04 0.92 10.91
C LEU A 95 -17.43 1.58 9.68
N LEU A 96 -16.90 0.81 8.73
CA LEU A 96 -16.31 1.37 7.52
C LEU A 96 -17.34 2.09 6.65
N VAL A 97 -18.58 1.59 6.60
CA VAL A 97 -19.70 2.29 5.96
C VAL A 97 -19.94 3.64 6.63
N VAL A 98 -20.00 3.69 7.96
CA VAL A 98 -20.18 4.94 8.72
C VAL A 98 -19.00 5.90 8.47
N ILE A 99 -17.76 5.42 8.54
CA ILE A 99 -16.56 6.24 8.26
C ILE A 99 -16.62 6.80 6.83
N GLY A 100 -16.91 5.96 5.83
CA GLY A 100 -16.98 6.38 4.43
C GLY A 100 -18.08 7.44 4.20
N LEU A 101 -19.27 7.24 4.77
CA LEU A 101 -20.36 8.23 4.71
C LEU A 101 -19.98 9.54 5.41
N THR A 102 -19.29 9.46 6.54
CA THR A 102 -18.82 10.65 7.27
C THR A 102 -17.81 11.45 6.45
N ILE A 103 -16.84 10.76 5.83
CA ILE A 103 -15.84 11.39 4.95
C ILE A 103 -16.54 12.05 3.75
N THR A 104 -17.45 11.33 3.09
CA THR A 104 -18.24 11.87 1.98
C THR A 104 -18.98 13.14 2.39
N ALA A 105 -19.70 13.10 3.53
CA ALA A 105 -20.47 14.25 4.02
C ALA A 105 -19.55 15.43 4.33
N LEU A 106 -18.46 15.22 5.07
CA LEU A 106 -17.51 16.27 5.44
C LEU A 106 -16.88 16.94 4.22
N VAL A 107 -16.42 16.13 3.24
CA VAL A 107 -15.78 16.68 2.04
C VAL A 107 -16.77 17.45 1.18
N LEU A 108 -18.01 16.96 1.01
CA LEU A 108 -19.02 17.65 0.19
C LEU A 108 -19.57 18.91 0.87
N ILE A 109 -19.77 18.92 2.21
CA ILE A 109 -20.23 20.09 2.95
C ILE A 109 -19.15 21.17 2.97
N PHE A 110 -17.89 20.79 3.20
CA PHE A 110 -16.75 21.69 3.30
C PHE A 110 -15.86 21.70 2.05
N LEU A 111 -16.44 21.52 0.86
CA LEU A 111 -15.70 21.28 -0.39
C LEU A 111 -14.65 22.36 -0.70
N LYS A 112 -15.05 23.64 -0.63
CA LYS A 112 -14.13 24.76 -0.89
C LYS A 112 -13.04 24.91 0.17
N PRO A 113 -13.36 24.97 1.49
CA PRO A 113 -12.35 24.97 2.53
C PRO A 113 -11.38 23.78 2.44
N PHE A 114 -11.89 22.60 2.09
CA PHE A 114 -11.08 21.40 1.96
C PHE A 114 -10.13 21.46 0.76
N ALA A 115 -10.58 21.95 -0.40
CA ALA A 115 -9.73 22.16 -1.56
C ALA A 115 -8.61 23.20 -1.26
N LEU A 116 -8.92 24.28 -0.56
CA LEU A 116 -7.93 25.27 -0.11
C LEU A 116 -6.92 24.68 0.89
N LEU A 117 -7.38 23.82 1.81
CA LEU A 117 -6.51 23.10 2.76
C LEU A 117 -5.52 22.16 2.03
N LEU A 118 -5.93 21.59 0.90
CA LEU A 118 -5.06 20.76 0.06
C LEU A 118 -4.06 21.60 -0.76
N GLY A 119 -4.13 22.93 -0.70
CA GLY A 119 -3.20 23.84 -1.38
C GLY A 119 -3.70 24.30 -2.77
N ALA A 120 -5.00 24.22 -3.04
CA ALA A 120 -5.55 24.73 -4.29
C ALA A 120 -5.48 26.26 -4.32
N GLU A 121 -4.89 26.80 -5.39
CA GLU A 121 -4.82 28.22 -5.71
C GLU A 121 -5.96 28.61 -6.65
N GLU A 122 -6.11 29.91 -6.93
CA GLU A 122 -7.23 30.45 -7.70
C GLU A 122 -7.43 29.74 -9.06
N GLU A 123 -6.34 29.38 -9.73
CA GLU A 123 -6.35 28.70 -11.04
C GLU A 123 -6.72 27.22 -10.96
N THR A 124 -6.35 26.53 -9.89
CA THR A 124 -6.58 25.08 -9.69
C THR A 124 -7.82 24.77 -8.86
N LEU A 125 -8.37 25.77 -8.15
CA LEU A 125 -9.46 25.57 -7.20
C LEU A 125 -10.70 24.95 -7.85
N GLY A 126 -11.10 25.44 -9.00
CA GLY A 126 -12.25 24.92 -9.75
C GLY A 126 -12.09 23.46 -10.15
N TYR A 127 -10.91 23.09 -10.63
CA TYR A 127 -10.58 21.72 -11.02
C TYR A 127 -10.49 20.80 -9.81
N THR A 128 -9.87 21.26 -8.71
CA THR A 128 -9.76 20.50 -7.46
C THR A 128 -11.14 20.23 -6.83
N MET A 129 -12.00 21.25 -6.77
CA MET A 129 -13.38 21.08 -6.31
C MET A 129 -14.18 20.13 -7.21
N SER A 130 -14.00 20.20 -8.51
CA SER A 130 -14.65 19.33 -9.50
C SER A 130 -14.23 17.89 -9.31
N TYR A 131 -12.91 17.63 -9.17
CA TYR A 131 -12.36 16.30 -8.90
C TYR A 131 -12.85 15.72 -7.57
N LEU A 132 -12.76 16.49 -6.48
CA LEU A 132 -13.24 16.06 -5.15
C LEU A 132 -14.75 15.78 -5.14
N ARG A 133 -15.55 16.58 -5.85
CA ARG A 133 -17.00 16.34 -6.00
C ARG A 133 -17.29 15.03 -6.73
N GLY A 134 -16.48 14.65 -7.70
CA GLY A 134 -16.59 13.37 -8.41
C GLY A 134 -16.16 12.17 -7.57
N LEU A 135 -15.08 12.33 -6.75
CA LEU A 135 -14.47 11.24 -5.99
C LEU A 135 -15.13 10.99 -4.62
N ALA A 136 -15.47 12.05 -3.87
CA ALA A 136 -15.93 11.95 -2.50
C ALA A 136 -17.17 11.07 -2.28
N PRO A 137 -18.19 11.04 -3.17
CA PRO A 137 -19.32 10.13 -3.03
C PRO A 137 -18.95 8.65 -2.98
N PHE A 138 -17.80 8.30 -3.56
CA PHE A 138 -17.29 6.94 -3.62
C PHE A 138 -16.28 6.59 -2.52
N ALA A 139 -16.01 7.49 -1.57
CA ALA A 139 -15.09 7.24 -0.46
C ALA A 139 -15.45 5.96 0.31
N ILE A 140 -16.75 5.71 0.50
CA ILE A 140 -17.24 4.47 1.10
C ILE A 140 -16.84 3.24 0.27
N CYS A 141 -17.02 3.30 -1.06
CA CYS A 141 -16.68 2.17 -1.94
C CYS A 141 -15.18 1.91 -1.93
N PHE A 142 -14.37 2.97 -1.88
CA PHE A 142 -12.92 2.90 -1.83
C PHE A 142 -12.42 2.18 -0.57
N ILE A 143 -12.91 2.62 0.60
CA ILE A 143 -12.50 2.05 1.89
C ILE A 143 -13.00 0.62 2.05
N VAL A 144 -14.25 0.36 1.66
CA VAL A 144 -14.88 -0.96 1.79
C VAL A 144 -14.29 -1.96 0.79
N SER A 145 -14.07 -1.58 -0.48
CA SER A 145 -13.52 -2.50 -1.48
C SER A 145 -12.11 -2.97 -1.11
N TYR A 146 -11.24 -2.06 -0.66
CA TYR A 146 -9.89 -2.41 -0.21
C TYR A 146 -9.90 -3.33 1.02
N ASN A 147 -10.79 -3.05 1.98
CA ASN A 147 -10.97 -3.92 3.15
C ASN A 147 -11.43 -5.32 2.74
N LEU A 148 -12.44 -5.41 1.89
CA LEU A 148 -12.99 -6.68 1.42
C LEU A 148 -12.00 -7.45 0.54
N GLU A 149 -11.13 -6.79 -0.22
CA GLU A 149 -10.03 -7.42 -0.96
C GLU A 149 -9.12 -8.25 -0.04
N ILE A 150 -8.69 -7.66 1.08
CA ILE A 150 -7.87 -8.36 2.06
C ILE A 150 -8.67 -9.48 2.73
N LEU A 151 -9.94 -9.26 3.05
CA LEU A 151 -10.78 -10.26 3.71
C LEU A 151 -11.14 -11.44 2.79
N VAL A 152 -11.27 -11.24 1.48
CA VAL A 152 -11.43 -12.33 0.50
C VAL A 152 -10.19 -13.22 0.47
N LYS A 153 -9.00 -12.64 0.58
CA LYS A 153 -7.76 -13.42 0.75
C LYS A 153 -7.80 -14.22 2.06
N THR A 154 -8.25 -13.60 3.15
CA THR A 154 -8.42 -14.25 4.46
C THR A 154 -9.44 -15.40 4.41
N ASP A 155 -10.49 -15.27 3.59
CA ASP A 155 -11.47 -16.33 3.31
C ASP A 155 -10.90 -17.51 2.48
N GLY A 156 -9.63 -17.42 2.09
CA GLY A 156 -8.93 -18.48 1.33
C GLY A 156 -9.12 -18.39 -0.18
N ARG A 157 -9.59 -17.26 -0.71
CA ARG A 157 -9.84 -17.05 -2.14
C ARG A 157 -8.99 -15.93 -2.76
N PRO A 158 -7.64 -16.01 -2.67
CA PRO A 158 -6.77 -14.95 -3.20
C PRO A 158 -6.90 -14.77 -4.73
N MET A 159 -7.30 -15.81 -5.47
CA MET A 159 -7.53 -15.70 -6.90
C MET A 159 -8.73 -14.82 -7.24
N LEU A 160 -9.78 -14.85 -6.42
CA LEU A 160 -10.91 -13.93 -6.59
C LEU A 160 -10.48 -12.48 -6.36
N ALA A 161 -9.62 -12.25 -5.37
CA ALA A 161 -9.09 -10.91 -5.10
C ALA A 161 -8.37 -10.32 -6.32
N ILE A 162 -7.42 -11.06 -6.91
CA ILE A 162 -6.69 -10.58 -8.10
C ILE A 162 -7.61 -10.38 -9.30
N LEU A 163 -8.54 -11.31 -9.57
CA LEU A 163 -9.48 -11.18 -10.69
C LEU A 163 -10.34 -9.92 -10.54
N THR A 164 -10.83 -9.65 -9.34
CA THR A 164 -11.63 -8.44 -9.07
C THR A 164 -10.80 -7.16 -9.24
N VAL A 165 -9.54 -7.14 -8.79
CA VAL A 165 -8.62 -6.02 -9.03
C VAL A 165 -8.42 -5.81 -10.54
N CYS A 166 -8.16 -6.87 -11.30
CA CYS A 166 -8.01 -6.76 -12.76
C CYS A 166 -9.28 -6.21 -13.43
N ILE A 167 -10.47 -6.69 -13.05
CA ILE A 167 -11.75 -6.18 -13.55
C ILE A 167 -11.91 -4.70 -13.21
N GLY A 168 -11.62 -4.30 -11.96
CA GLY A 168 -11.68 -2.90 -11.52
C GLY A 168 -10.74 -1.99 -12.33
N CYS A 169 -9.48 -2.39 -12.49
CA CYS A 169 -8.49 -1.63 -13.27
C CYS A 169 -8.88 -1.50 -14.75
N LEU A 170 -9.33 -2.58 -15.38
CA LEU A 170 -9.79 -2.54 -16.78
C LEU A 170 -11.04 -1.66 -16.94
N THR A 171 -12.01 -1.80 -16.03
CA THR A 171 -13.21 -0.96 -16.03
C THR A 171 -12.86 0.51 -15.88
N ASN A 172 -11.94 0.84 -14.98
CA ASN A 172 -11.49 2.21 -14.79
C ASN A 172 -10.82 2.75 -16.07
N CYS A 173 -9.87 2.03 -16.68
CA CYS A 173 -9.25 2.46 -17.93
C CYS A 173 -10.28 2.75 -19.05
N VAL A 174 -11.30 1.89 -19.18
CA VAL A 174 -12.38 2.11 -20.16
C VAL A 174 -13.22 3.32 -19.81
N LEU A 175 -13.60 3.46 -18.55
CA LEU A 175 -14.42 4.59 -18.09
C LEU A 175 -13.66 5.92 -18.16
N ASP A 176 -12.36 5.94 -17.85
CA ASP A 176 -11.50 7.13 -18.01
C ASP A 176 -11.45 7.55 -19.46
N TYR A 177 -11.19 6.61 -20.37
CA TYR A 177 -11.20 6.91 -21.81
C TYR A 177 -12.54 7.52 -22.24
N VAL A 178 -13.66 6.91 -21.86
CA VAL A 178 -14.99 7.41 -22.22
C VAL A 178 -15.28 8.78 -21.57
N ALA A 179 -15.02 8.92 -20.27
CA ALA A 179 -15.35 10.14 -19.54
C ALA A 179 -14.46 11.34 -19.97
N ILE A 180 -13.17 11.10 -20.23
CA ILE A 180 -12.23 12.14 -20.55
C ILE A 180 -12.27 12.50 -22.05
N PHE A 181 -12.16 11.49 -22.94
CA PHE A 181 -11.96 11.74 -24.38
C PHE A 181 -13.26 11.73 -25.20
N VAL A 182 -14.29 10.99 -24.78
CA VAL A 182 -15.57 10.92 -25.52
C VAL A 182 -16.57 11.93 -24.98
N LEU A 183 -16.75 11.97 -23.66
CA LEU A 183 -17.74 12.82 -23.00
C LEU A 183 -17.21 14.19 -22.60
N ASN A 184 -15.89 14.37 -22.60
CA ASN A 184 -15.21 15.62 -22.22
C ASN A 184 -15.58 16.14 -20.81
N TRP A 185 -15.77 15.22 -19.85
CA TRP A 185 -16.14 15.56 -18.47
C TRP A 185 -14.97 16.09 -17.63
N GLY A 186 -13.77 16.16 -18.18
CA GLY A 186 -12.60 16.72 -17.52
C GLY A 186 -12.21 16.01 -16.22
N ALA A 187 -11.75 16.78 -15.24
CA ALA A 187 -11.30 16.24 -13.95
C ALA A 187 -12.41 15.53 -13.16
N TRP A 188 -13.67 16.01 -13.27
CA TRP A 188 -14.81 15.33 -12.66
C TRP A 188 -15.02 13.93 -13.24
N GLY A 189 -14.88 13.81 -14.58
CA GLY A 189 -15.02 12.54 -15.28
C GLY A 189 -14.00 11.50 -14.83
N ALA A 190 -12.73 11.87 -14.69
CA ALA A 190 -11.67 11.00 -14.18
C ALA A 190 -11.99 10.51 -12.75
N ALA A 191 -12.37 11.43 -11.86
CA ALA A 191 -12.74 11.09 -10.49
C ALA A 191 -13.97 10.16 -10.43
N PHE A 192 -14.98 10.41 -11.26
CA PHE A 192 -16.19 9.61 -11.34
C PHE A 192 -15.90 8.20 -11.89
N ALA A 193 -15.07 8.08 -12.91
CA ALA A 193 -14.63 6.79 -13.47
C ALA A 193 -13.90 5.94 -12.43
N THR A 194 -12.98 6.55 -11.67
CA THR A 194 -12.30 5.90 -10.55
C THR A 194 -13.31 5.44 -9.48
N GLY A 195 -14.24 6.31 -9.10
CA GLY A 195 -15.28 5.99 -8.11
C GLY A 195 -16.19 4.84 -8.56
N LEU A 196 -16.61 4.84 -9.82
CA LEU A 196 -17.50 3.81 -10.37
C LEU A 196 -16.81 2.45 -10.49
N SER A 197 -15.51 2.43 -10.83
CA SER A 197 -14.70 1.20 -10.82
C SER A 197 -14.58 0.61 -9.40
N GLN A 198 -14.41 1.46 -8.38
CA GLN A 198 -14.38 1.04 -6.98
C GLN A 198 -15.76 0.52 -6.50
N LEU A 199 -16.85 1.11 -6.97
CA LEU A 199 -18.20 0.60 -6.71
C LEU A 199 -18.36 -0.81 -7.29
N LEU A 200 -17.93 -1.04 -8.54
CA LEU A 200 -18.00 -2.36 -9.17
C LEU A 200 -17.21 -3.41 -8.37
N THR A 201 -15.98 -3.10 -7.98
CA THR A 201 -15.17 -4.02 -7.17
C THR A 201 -15.80 -4.29 -5.80
N CYS A 202 -16.40 -3.26 -5.19
CA CYS A 202 -17.15 -3.39 -3.93
C CYS A 202 -18.33 -4.34 -4.09
N ILE A 203 -19.12 -4.21 -5.16
CA ILE A 203 -20.26 -5.09 -5.47
C ILE A 203 -19.78 -6.54 -5.64
N ILE A 204 -18.71 -6.78 -6.39
CA ILE A 204 -18.18 -8.13 -6.61
C ILE A 204 -17.78 -8.77 -5.28
N TYR A 205 -17.08 -8.03 -4.40
CA TYR A 205 -16.69 -8.56 -3.09
C TYR A 205 -17.89 -8.78 -2.17
N ILE A 206 -18.86 -7.87 -2.14
CA ILE A 206 -20.07 -8.03 -1.33
C ILE A 206 -20.87 -9.25 -1.78
N THR A 207 -21.07 -9.44 -3.09
CA THR A 207 -21.77 -10.62 -3.61
C THR A 207 -21.09 -11.92 -3.22
N HIS A 208 -19.74 -11.95 -3.16
CA HIS A 208 -19.01 -13.09 -2.63
C HIS A 208 -19.40 -13.38 -1.18
N PHE A 209 -19.40 -12.37 -0.29
CA PHE A 209 -19.69 -12.56 1.14
C PHE A 209 -21.18 -12.79 1.45
N LEU A 210 -22.07 -12.50 0.53
CA LEU A 210 -23.48 -12.90 0.60
C LEU A 210 -23.70 -14.36 0.17
N GLY A 211 -22.70 -14.98 -0.46
CA GLY A 211 -22.73 -16.37 -0.91
C GLY A 211 -22.64 -17.36 0.25
N LYS A 212 -23.11 -18.61 0.00
CA LYS A 212 -23.12 -19.69 1.01
C LYS A 212 -21.76 -20.38 1.25
N HIS A 213 -20.75 -20.07 0.42
CA HIS A 213 -19.47 -20.79 0.41
C HIS A 213 -18.32 -20.01 1.10
N THR A 214 -18.64 -19.04 1.93
CA THR A 214 -17.68 -18.24 2.67
C THR A 214 -17.40 -18.82 4.04
N THR A 215 -16.20 -18.58 4.58
CA THR A 215 -15.80 -19.09 5.90
C THR A 215 -16.45 -18.30 7.03
N PHE A 216 -16.77 -17.04 6.79
CA PHE A 216 -17.44 -16.13 7.72
C PHE A 216 -18.52 -15.32 7.00
N HIS A 217 -19.55 -14.93 7.73
CA HIS A 217 -20.80 -14.36 7.18
C HIS A 217 -21.20 -13.11 7.94
N LEU A 218 -22.04 -12.29 7.27
CA LEU A 218 -22.72 -11.18 7.92
C LEU A 218 -23.74 -11.68 8.93
N VAL A 219 -23.62 -11.21 10.17
CA VAL A 219 -24.53 -11.55 11.27
C VAL A 219 -24.98 -10.29 12.01
N ARG A 220 -26.10 -10.37 12.71
CA ARG A 220 -26.47 -9.34 13.67
C ARG A 220 -25.47 -9.29 14.80
N PHE A 221 -25.04 -8.11 15.18
CA PHE A 221 -24.06 -7.89 16.24
C PHE A 221 -24.49 -6.77 17.19
N ARG A 222 -23.93 -6.81 18.39
CA ARG A 222 -23.95 -5.64 19.30
C ARG A 222 -22.60 -4.97 19.18
N PRO A 223 -22.54 -3.63 19.05
CA PRO A 223 -21.27 -2.92 18.95
C PRO A 223 -20.41 -3.13 20.21
N GLU A 224 -19.21 -3.65 20.03
CA GLU A 224 -18.22 -3.83 21.08
C GLU A 224 -17.01 -2.96 20.82
N GLY A 225 -16.88 -1.86 21.56
CA GLY A 225 -15.74 -0.92 21.44
C GLY A 225 -14.39 -1.55 21.83
N SER A 226 -14.39 -2.60 22.64
CA SER A 226 -13.18 -3.30 23.06
C SER A 226 -12.41 -3.93 21.92
N ILE A 227 -13.09 -4.39 20.88
CA ILE A 227 -12.49 -4.99 19.68
C ILE A 227 -11.55 -3.99 18.98
N TYR A 228 -11.95 -2.71 18.90
CA TYR A 228 -11.16 -1.69 18.22
C TYR A 228 -9.88 -1.32 18.96
N ARG A 229 -9.86 -1.45 20.31
CA ARG A 229 -8.63 -1.28 21.10
C ARG A 229 -7.57 -2.31 20.75
N ARG A 230 -7.96 -3.48 20.25
CA ARG A 230 -7.06 -4.54 19.77
C ARG A 230 -6.77 -4.38 18.29
N LEU A 231 -7.78 -4.11 17.46
CA LEU A 231 -7.70 -4.03 16.01
C LEU A 231 -6.87 -2.85 15.51
N ILE A 232 -7.17 -1.64 16.01
CA ILE A 232 -6.52 -0.41 15.52
C ILE A 232 -5.00 -0.45 15.70
N PRO A 233 -4.44 -0.78 16.89
CA PRO A 233 -2.99 -0.86 17.04
C PRO A 233 -2.31 -1.87 16.10
N ILE A 234 -2.98 -2.98 15.78
CA ILE A 234 -2.45 -4.02 14.88
C ILE A 234 -2.34 -3.47 13.45
N GLY A 235 -3.42 -2.89 12.93
CA GLY A 235 -3.43 -2.37 11.56
C GLY A 235 -2.73 -1.03 11.39
N LEU A 236 -2.55 -0.28 12.47
CA LEU A 236 -1.96 1.07 12.44
C LEU A 236 -0.52 1.06 11.89
N ALA A 237 0.23 -0.04 12.12
CA ALA A 237 1.59 -0.17 11.60
C ALA A 237 1.64 -0.07 10.07
N ASP A 238 0.71 -0.74 9.40
CA ASP A 238 0.60 -0.71 7.93
C ASP A 238 -0.07 0.60 7.46
N GLY A 239 -1.12 1.07 8.14
CA GLY A 239 -1.81 2.31 7.80
C GLY A 239 -0.93 3.57 7.90
N VAL A 240 -0.10 3.67 8.93
CA VAL A 240 0.85 4.78 9.09
C VAL A 240 1.91 4.76 7.98
N THR A 241 2.29 3.58 7.48
CA THR A 241 3.24 3.48 6.37
C THR A 241 2.74 4.25 5.14
N GLU A 242 1.44 4.20 4.85
CA GLU A 242 0.84 4.93 3.71
C GLU A 242 0.94 6.45 3.88
N LEU A 243 0.72 6.97 5.11
CA LEU A 243 0.90 8.40 5.39
C LEU A 243 2.37 8.81 5.30
N CYS A 244 3.27 7.99 5.83
CA CYS A 244 4.70 8.25 5.81
C CYS A 244 5.25 8.36 4.38
N ASN A 245 4.74 7.55 3.45
CA ASN A 245 5.15 7.60 2.04
C ASN A 245 4.95 8.99 1.44
N GLY A 246 3.78 9.62 1.65
CA GLY A 246 3.51 10.98 1.17
C GLY A 246 4.47 12.03 1.75
N VAL A 247 4.69 11.97 3.06
CA VAL A 247 5.61 12.88 3.76
C VAL A 247 7.04 12.71 3.25
N MET A 248 7.47 11.48 3.02
CA MET A 248 8.83 11.22 2.52
C MET A 248 9.05 11.67 1.09
N ILE A 249 8.06 11.51 0.19
CA ILE A 249 8.15 12.05 -1.17
C ILE A 249 8.35 13.56 -1.13
N PHE A 250 7.57 14.26 -0.31
CA PHE A 250 7.69 15.70 -0.13
C PHE A 250 9.10 16.08 0.39
N LEU A 251 9.58 15.38 1.43
CA LEU A 251 10.88 15.65 2.03
C LEU A 251 12.03 15.39 1.05
N PHE A 252 11.98 14.27 0.31
CA PHE A 252 12.99 13.96 -0.71
C PHE A 252 13.02 15.03 -1.79
N ASN A 253 11.87 15.43 -2.33
CA ASN A 253 11.78 16.47 -3.36
C ASN A 253 12.42 17.78 -2.87
N HIS A 254 12.11 18.20 -1.65
CA HIS A 254 12.64 19.43 -1.07
C HIS A 254 14.15 19.38 -0.85
N VAL A 255 14.68 18.28 -0.30
CA VAL A 255 16.11 18.11 -0.05
C VAL A 255 16.88 17.98 -1.37
N ILE A 256 16.36 17.20 -2.32
CA ILE A 256 16.97 17.03 -3.64
C ILE A 256 17.08 18.36 -4.38
N LEU A 257 15.98 19.14 -4.37
CA LEU A 257 15.97 20.45 -5.05
C LEU A 257 17.03 21.40 -4.47
N ARG A 258 17.24 21.36 -3.15
CA ARG A 258 18.27 22.16 -2.48
C ARG A 258 19.69 21.67 -2.71
N CYS A 259 19.93 20.36 -2.74
CA CYS A 259 21.26 19.76 -2.76
C CYS A 259 21.78 19.47 -4.17
N ILE A 260 20.90 19.19 -5.14
CA ILE A 260 21.25 18.75 -6.50
C ILE A 260 20.61 19.65 -7.55
N GLY A 261 19.40 20.16 -7.28
CA GLY A 261 18.61 20.95 -8.23
C GLY A 261 17.60 20.12 -9.02
N THR A 262 17.11 20.70 -10.13
CA THR A 262 16.03 20.12 -10.96
C THR A 262 16.42 18.79 -11.60
N ASP A 263 17.67 18.59 -11.99
CA ASP A 263 18.17 17.34 -12.56
C ASP A 263 18.08 16.18 -11.54
N GLY A 264 18.27 16.50 -10.26
CA GLY A 264 18.06 15.56 -9.17
C GLY A 264 16.60 15.14 -9.03
N LEU A 265 15.64 16.05 -9.20
CA LEU A 265 14.22 15.72 -9.17
C LEU A 265 13.82 14.78 -10.32
N VAL A 266 14.36 15.00 -11.50
CA VAL A 266 14.13 14.11 -12.66
C VAL A 266 14.66 12.72 -12.35
N SER A 267 15.87 12.62 -11.79
CA SER A 267 16.47 11.34 -11.37
C SER A 267 15.60 10.66 -10.30
N TYR A 268 15.09 11.43 -9.33
CA TYR A 268 14.24 10.90 -8.26
C TYR A 268 12.89 10.38 -8.76
N THR A 269 12.32 11.01 -9.78
CA THR A 269 11.07 10.52 -10.39
C THR A 269 11.25 9.10 -10.94
N ILE A 270 12.34 8.83 -11.64
CA ILE A 270 12.65 7.49 -12.15
C ILE A 270 12.83 6.49 -11.01
N ILE A 271 13.56 6.92 -9.97
CA ILE A 271 13.79 6.13 -8.76
C ILE A 271 12.46 5.83 -8.07
N ALA A 272 11.55 6.80 -7.92
CA ALA A 272 10.28 6.65 -7.24
C ALA A 272 9.37 5.61 -7.93
N TYR A 273 9.26 5.65 -9.26
CA TYR A 273 8.52 4.63 -10.02
C TYR A 273 9.13 3.24 -9.85
N THR A 274 10.45 3.13 -9.95
CA THR A 274 11.17 1.85 -9.76
C THR A 274 10.99 1.33 -8.34
N ASN A 275 11.11 2.21 -7.34
CA ASN A 275 10.93 1.88 -5.92
C ASN A 275 9.51 1.36 -5.63
N THR A 276 8.49 1.99 -6.20
CA THR A 276 7.09 1.56 -6.03
C THR A 276 6.89 0.13 -6.49
N LEU A 277 7.45 -0.25 -7.64
CA LEU A 277 7.35 -1.62 -8.16
C LEU A 277 8.05 -2.62 -7.23
N VAL A 278 9.29 -2.32 -6.80
CA VAL A 278 10.06 -3.20 -5.90
C VAL A 278 9.36 -3.37 -4.55
N VAL A 279 8.94 -2.26 -3.94
CA VAL A 279 8.27 -2.27 -2.63
C VAL A 279 6.95 -3.05 -2.71
N ASN A 280 6.17 -2.89 -3.78
CA ASN A 280 4.91 -3.62 -3.96
C ASN A 280 5.11 -5.13 -4.13
N ILE A 281 6.20 -5.59 -4.75
CA ILE A 281 6.56 -7.01 -4.77
C ILE A 281 6.79 -7.52 -3.34
N MET A 282 7.57 -6.79 -2.54
CA MET A 282 7.90 -7.19 -1.16
C MET A 282 6.68 -7.12 -0.23
N LEU A 283 5.85 -6.07 -0.37
CA LEU A 283 4.57 -5.95 0.33
C LEU A 283 3.63 -7.10 -0.02
N GLY A 284 3.57 -7.50 -1.28
CA GLY A 284 2.75 -8.61 -1.73
C GLY A 284 3.11 -9.94 -1.06
N VAL A 285 4.40 -10.22 -0.89
CA VAL A 285 4.86 -11.42 -0.16
C VAL A 285 4.47 -11.32 1.33
N SER A 286 4.67 -10.15 1.95
CA SER A 286 4.35 -9.93 3.36
C SER A 286 2.85 -10.04 3.61
N GLN A 287 2.04 -9.22 2.95
CA GLN A 287 0.58 -9.19 3.11
C GLN A 287 -0.10 -10.50 2.72
N GLY A 288 0.40 -11.18 1.68
CA GLY A 288 -0.11 -12.49 1.29
C GLY A 288 0.14 -13.58 2.34
N SER A 289 1.23 -13.49 3.09
CA SER A 289 1.55 -14.44 4.15
C SER A 289 0.84 -14.15 5.48
N GLN A 290 0.47 -12.90 5.77
CA GLN A 290 -0.10 -12.48 7.06
C GLN A 290 -1.32 -13.31 7.50
N PRO A 291 -2.37 -13.52 6.67
CA PRO A 291 -3.52 -14.32 7.09
C PRO A 291 -3.16 -15.75 7.47
N LEU A 292 -2.20 -16.37 6.76
CA LEU A 292 -1.73 -17.72 7.03
C LEU A 292 -0.97 -17.79 8.36
N VAL A 293 -0.10 -16.82 8.61
CA VAL A 293 0.66 -16.71 9.87
C VAL A 293 -0.31 -16.50 11.04
N SER A 294 -1.24 -15.56 10.94
CA SER A 294 -2.24 -15.26 11.97
C SER A 294 -3.14 -16.45 12.28
N PHE A 295 -3.54 -17.21 11.25
CA PHE A 295 -4.32 -18.44 11.41
C PHE A 295 -3.56 -19.50 12.20
N GLN A 296 -2.28 -19.77 11.87
CA GLN A 296 -1.46 -20.74 12.62
C GLN A 296 -1.12 -20.24 14.02
N TYR A 297 -0.96 -18.92 14.18
CA TYR A 297 -0.78 -18.31 15.51
C TYR A 297 -2.03 -18.53 16.38
N GLY A 298 -3.23 -18.34 15.81
CA GLY A 298 -4.50 -18.64 16.49
C GLY A 298 -4.64 -20.10 16.90
N ARG A 299 -4.12 -21.04 16.09
CA ARG A 299 -4.06 -22.48 16.40
C ARG A 299 -3.03 -22.84 17.47
N LYS A 300 -2.22 -21.88 17.90
CA LYS A 300 -1.08 -22.12 18.81
C LYS A 300 -0.08 -23.14 18.25
N ASP A 301 0.17 -23.10 16.93
CA ASP A 301 1.10 -23.96 16.20
C ASP A 301 2.39 -23.19 15.84
N PRO A 302 3.37 -23.11 16.79
CA PRO A 302 4.58 -22.32 16.58
C PRO A 302 5.49 -22.88 15.48
N GLU A 303 5.41 -24.17 15.20
CA GLU A 303 6.20 -24.79 14.14
C GLU A 303 5.76 -24.27 12.77
N LYS A 304 4.44 -24.24 12.52
CA LYS A 304 3.89 -23.81 11.22
C LYS A 304 4.03 -22.33 10.98
N TYR A 305 3.75 -21.44 11.95
CA TYR A 305 3.93 -20.01 11.69
C TYR A 305 5.42 -19.61 11.55
N ARG A 306 6.36 -20.28 12.25
CA ARG A 306 7.81 -20.12 12.05
C ARG A 306 8.25 -20.65 10.68
N ARG A 307 7.65 -21.74 10.20
CA ARG A 307 7.90 -22.29 8.86
C ARG A 307 7.41 -21.33 7.77
N LEU A 308 6.25 -20.71 7.95
CA LEU A 308 5.75 -19.65 7.05
C LEU A 308 6.68 -18.46 7.01
N LEU A 309 7.20 -17.99 8.16
CA LEU A 309 8.22 -16.95 8.21
C LEU A 309 9.48 -17.36 7.42
N ARG A 310 9.94 -18.59 7.57
CA ARG A 310 11.11 -19.08 6.81
C ARG A 310 10.85 -19.08 5.30
N TYR A 311 9.67 -19.51 4.86
CA TYR A 311 9.29 -19.44 3.45
C TYR A 311 9.27 -17.99 2.96
N GLY A 312 8.71 -17.08 3.74
CA GLY A 312 8.72 -15.65 3.44
C GLY A 312 10.15 -15.10 3.32
N LEU A 313 11.04 -15.41 4.26
CA LEU A 313 12.44 -14.96 4.24
C LEU A 313 13.20 -15.48 3.00
N ILE A 314 13.00 -16.75 2.62
CA ILE A 314 13.62 -17.31 1.42
C ILE A 314 13.06 -16.62 0.16
N THR A 315 11.74 -16.47 0.07
CA THR A 315 11.10 -15.82 -1.08
C THR A 315 11.56 -14.37 -1.22
N VAL A 316 11.59 -13.62 -0.13
CA VAL A 316 12.07 -12.24 -0.10
C VAL A 316 13.55 -12.17 -0.48
N ALA A 317 14.40 -13.08 0.00
CA ALA A 317 15.81 -13.13 -0.38
C ALA A 317 16.00 -13.32 -1.90
N ILE A 318 15.23 -14.24 -2.50
CA ILE A 318 15.26 -14.48 -3.94
C ILE A 318 14.76 -13.23 -4.70
N MET A 319 13.59 -12.69 -4.32
CA MET A 319 13.01 -11.52 -4.98
C MET A 319 13.90 -10.28 -4.85
N THR A 320 14.48 -10.05 -3.68
CA THR A 320 15.45 -9.00 -3.42
C THR A 320 16.68 -9.12 -4.33
N ALA A 321 17.26 -10.32 -4.43
CA ALA A 321 18.40 -10.56 -5.31
C ALA A 321 18.05 -10.32 -6.79
N VAL A 322 16.90 -10.80 -7.23
CA VAL A 322 16.41 -10.61 -8.62
C VAL A 322 16.13 -9.11 -8.89
N CYS A 323 15.41 -8.43 -8.01
CA CYS A 323 15.11 -7.00 -8.18
C CYS A 323 16.38 -6.15 -8.16
N PHE A 324 17.28 -6.39 -7.19
CA PHE A 324 18.54 -5.67 -7.10
C PHE A 324 19.40 -5.89 -8.35
N ALA A 325 19.64 -7.14 -8.73
CA ALA A 325 20.46 -7.46 -9.91
C ALA A 325 19.84 -6.89 -11.19
N GLY A 326 18.52 -7.07 -11.37
CA GLY A 326 17.80 -6.54 -12.53
C GLY A 326 17.92 -5.02 -12.63
N ILE A 327 17.63 -4.29 -11.55
CA ILE A 327 17.69 -2.83 -11.56
C ILE A 327 19.13 -2.33 -11.68
N PHE A 328 20.08 -2.94 -10.97
CA PHE A 328 21.47 -2.52 -11.01
C PHE A 328 22.09 -2.71 -12.41
N LEU A 329 21.80 -3.82 -13.07
CA LEU A 329 22.30 -4.13 -14.42
C LEU A 329 21.55 -3.32 -15.50
N LEU A 330 20.23 -3.22 -15.39
CA LEU A 330 19.39 -2.55 -16.38
C LEU A 330 19.17 -1.05 -16.09
N ALA A 331 19.86 -0.47 -15.08
CA ALA A 331 19.74 0.94 -14.75
C ALA A 331 19.93 1.88 -15.94
N PRO A 332 20.93 1.71 -16.83
CA PRO A 332 21.07 2.58 -17.99
C PRO A 332 19.87 2.51 -18.95
N GLN A 333 19.35 1.30 -19.18
CA GLN A 333 18.20 1.08 -20.07
C GLN A 333 16.93 1.68 -19.46
N LEU A 334 16.70 1.47 -18.17
CA LEU A 334 15.57 2.05 -17.44
C LEU A 334 15.59 3.58 -17.53
N VAL A 335 16.74 4.20 -17.24
CA VAL A 335 16.90 5.64 -17.32
C VAL A 335 16.68 6.13 -18.76
N HIS A 336 17.20 5.41 -19.74
CA HIS A 336 17.04 5.76 -21.15
C HIS A 336 15.58 5.73 -21.64
N ILE A 337 14.77 4.79 -21.14
CA ILE A 337 13.33 4.73 -21.44
C ILE A 337 12.61 6.02 -21.00
N PHE A 338 13.02 6.61 -19.87
CA PHE A 338 12.39 7.84 -19.35
C PHE A 338 12.95 9.13 -19.97
N LEU A 339 14.25 9.20 -20.23
CA LEU A 339 14.94 10.43 -20.63
C LEU A 339 15.30 10.51 -22.12
N GLY A 340 15.25 9.38 -22.82
CA GLY A 340 15.73 9.31 -24.22
C GLY A 340 17.25 9.49 -24.31
N SER A 341 17.74 9.78 -25.54
CA SER A 341 19.17 9.95 -25.84
C SER A 341 19.68 11.40 -25.82
N GLU A 342 18.78 12.37 -25.65
CA GLU A 342 19.10 13.78 -25.85
C GLU A 342 19.98 14.39 -24.74
N LYS A 343 20.02 13.80 -23.54
CA LYS A 343 20.70 14.34 -22.35
C LYS A 343 21.69 13.32 -21.73
N PRO A 344 22.86 13.07 -22.35
CA PRO A 344 23.78 12.00 -21.91
C PRO A 344 24.31 12.20 -20.49
N LEU A 345 24.58 13.43 -20.05
CA LEU A 345 25.08 13.74 -18.71
C LEU A 345 24.00 13.45 -17.65
N LEU A 346 22.75 13.81 -17.91
CA LEU A 346 21.64 13.51 -17.02
C LEU A 346 21.36 12.01 -16.96
N ASN A 347 21.48 11.30 -18.08
CA ASN A 347 21.37 9.84 -18.13
C ASN A 347 22.43 9.16 -17.25
N ALA A 348 23.69 9.61 -17.33
CA ALA A 348 24.76 9.05 -16.52
C ALA A 348 24.57 9.35 -15.03
N SER A 349 24.19 10.57 -14.65
CA SER A 349 23.94 10.96 -13.26
C SER A 349 22.74 10.22 -12.67
N SER A 350 21.62 10.10 -13.41
CA SER A 350 20.42 9.37 -13.02
C SER A 350 20.68 7.86 -12.86
N THR A 351 21.49 7.28 -13.75
CA THR A 351 21.93 5.88 -13.65
C THR A 351 22.72 5.65 -12.36
N GLY A 352 23.67 6.57 -12.05
CA GLY A 352 24.43 6.53 -10.81
C GLY A 352 23.56 6.66 -9.56
N ALA A 353 22.58 7.56 -9.59
CA ALA A 353 21.61 7.76 -8.53
C ALA A 353 20.75 6.50 -8.29
N LEU A 354 20.19 5.93 -9.36
CA LEU A 354 19.38 4.71 -9.30
C LEU A 354 20.18 3.51 -8.74
N ARG A 355 21.43 3.32 -9.15
CA ARG A 355 22.29 2.24 -8.63
C ARG A 355 22.59 2.39 -7.15
N ARG A 356 22.85 3.62 -6.67
CA ARG A 356 23.09 3.88 -5.25
C ARG A 356 21.82 3.63 -4.42
N TYR A 357 20.70 4.11 -4.90
CA TYR A 357 19.41 3.88 -4.25
C TYR A 357 19.05 2.39 -4.20
N ALA A 358 19.30 1.65 -5.28
CA ALA A 358 19.00 0.23 -5.40
C ALA A 358 19.69 -0.64 -4.34
N LEU A 359 20.80 -0.19 -3.73
CA LEU A 359 21.44 -0.89 -2.62
C LEU A 359 20.48 -1.08 -1.43
N SER A 360 19.52 -0.17 -1.22
CA SER A 360 18.51 -0.30 -0.18
C SER A 360 17.58 -1.50 -0.40
N TYR A 361 17.38 -1.91 -1.66
CA TYR A 361 16.53 -3.05 -2.01
C TYR A 361 17.03 -4.37 -1.42
N LEU A 362 18.33 -4.48 -1.10
CA LEU A 362 18.87 -5.66 -0.44
C LEU A 362 18.26 -5.93 0.94
N LEU A 363 17.69 -4.94 1.59
CA LEU A 363 17.19 -5.04 2.97
C LEU A 363 15.70 -4.72 3.11
N VAL A 364 15.14 -3.91 2.21
CA VAL A 364 13.75 -3.42 2.30
C VAL A 364 12.75 -4.55 2.45
N GLY A 365 12.90 -5.63 1.70
CA GLY A 365 11.98 -6.77 1.73
C GLY A 365 11.99 -7.51 3.06
N PHE A 366 13.17 -7.66 3.68
CA PHE A 366 13.29 -8.29 5.00
C PHE A 366 12.61 -7.47 6.09
N ASN A 367 12.78 -6.15 6.07
CA ASN A 367 12.14 -5.24 7.02
C ASN A 367 10.62 -5.25 6.89
N ILE A 368 10.10 -5.21 5.65
CA ILE A 368 8.67 -5.33 5.35
C ILE A 368 8.11 -6.66 5.88
N LEU A 369 8.78 -7.77 5.58
CA LEU A 369 8.32 -9.10 5.99
C LEU A 369 8.33 -9.28 7.50
N MET A 370 9.40 -8.83 8.19
CA MET A 370 9.49 -8.91 9.65
C MET A 370 8.43 -8.03 10.34
N GLY A 371 8.18 -6.84 9.82
CA GLY A 371 7.09 -5.97 10.28
C GLY A 371 5.73 -6.66 10.14
N GLY A 372 5.39 -7.14 8.93
CA GLY A 372 4.15 -7.85 8.66
C GLY A 372 3.98 -9.14 9.47
N PHE A 373 5.08 -9.88 9.72
CA PHE A 373 5.04 -11.03 10.62
C PHE A 373 4.69 -10.63 12.06
N LEU A 374 5.29 -9.56 12.59
CA LEU A 374 4.98 -9.06 13.94
C LEU A 374 3.55 -8.53 14.05
N THR A 375 3.01 -7.92 12.98
CA THR A 375 1.58 -7.60 12.86
C THR A 375 0.72 -8.87 12.96
N ALA A 376 1.08 -9.91 12.22
CA ALA A 376 0.33 -11.17 12.15
C ALA A 376 0.31 -11.97 13.47
N VAL A 377 1.32 -11.79 14.33
CA VAL A 377 1.41 -12.44 15.66
C VAL A 377 1.07 -11.49 16.82
N GLU A 378 0.29 -10.45 16.52
CA GLU A 378 -0.22 -9.49 17.51
C GLU A 378 0.88 -8.81 18.36
N ARG A 379 1.95 -8.36 17.71
CA ARG A 379 2.97 -7.53 18.35
C ARG A 379 2.96 -6.09 17.76
N PRO A 380 1.83 -5.34 17.96
CA PRO A 380 1.61 -4.06 17.26
C PRO A 380 2.67 -3.02 17.55
N ARG A 381 3.16 -2.93 18.79
CA ARG A 381 4.23 -1.98 19.14
C ARG A 381 5.52 -2.23 18.36
N SER A 382 5.91 -3.49 18.23
CA SER A 382 7.10 -3.89 17.47
C SER A 382 6.92 -3.67 15.96
N ALA A 383 5.75 -4.00 15.42
CA ALA A 383 5.41 -3.73 14.03
C ALA A 383 5.43 -2.22 13.73
N LEU A 384 4.79 -1.40 14.58
CA LEU A 384 4.76 0.06 14.44
C LEU A 384 6.17 0.68 14.50
N CYS A 385 7.05 0.19 15.40
CA CYS A 385 8.44 0.66 15.46
C CYS A 385 9.17 0.40 14.12
N ILE A 386 8.99 -0.76 13.49
CA ILE A 386 9.58 -1.06 12.19
C ILE A 386 8.99 -0.16 11.11
N SER A 387 7.66 -0.05 11.05
CA SER A 387 6.97 0.76 10.04
C SER A 387 7.32 2.24 10.12
N MET A 388 7.26 2.83 11.33
CA MET A 388 7.66 4.22 11.56
C MET A 388 9.16 4.44 11.34
N GLY A 389 9.98 3.50 11.82
CA GLY A 389 11.43 3.56 11.65
C GLY A 389 11.80 3.67 10.17
N ARG A 390 11.40 2.66 9.37
CA ARG A 390 11.74 2.65 7.94
C ARG A 390 11.00 3.70 7.12
N GLY A 391 9.70 3.92 7.45
CA GLY A 391 8.82 4.78 6.66
C GLY A 391 9.07 6.27 6.85
N LEU A 392 9.55 6.70 8.03
CA LEU A 392 9.70 8.12 8.33
C LEU A 392 10.97 8.42 9.14
N VAL A 393 11.07 7.92 10.38
CA VAL A 393 12.04 8.44 11.36
C VAL A 393 13.48 8.22 10.92
N LEU A 394 13.84 6.96 10.60
CA LEU A 394 15.21 6.64 10.19
C LEU A 394 15.50 7.17 8.78
N GLN A 395 14.51 7.15 7.89
CA GLN A 395 14.68 7.59 6.51
C GLN A 395 14.82 9.11 6.41
N ALA A 396 13.99 9.88 7.12
CA ALA A 396 14.12 11.33 7.21
C ALA A 396 15.41 11.72 7.92
N GLY A 397 15.74 11.06 9.03
CA GLY A 397 16.98 11.29 9.75
C GLY A 397 18.21 11.04 8.89
N ALA A 398 18.28 9.91 8.19
CA ALA A 398 19.40 9.59 7.29
C ALA A 398 19.48 10.59 6.13
N LEU A 399 18.35 10.96 5.51
CA LEU A 399 18.29 11.92 4.42
C LEU A 399 18.82 13.29 4.84
N LEU A 400 18.32 13.83 5.95
CA LEU A 400 18.74 15.13 6.46
C LEU A 400 20.17 15.15 6.93
N LEU A 401 20.64 14.08 7.59
CA LEU A 401 22.03 13.96 8.05
C LEU A 401 23.01 13.91 6.87
N LEU A 402 22.74 13.07 5.87
CA LEU A 402 23.59 12.97 4.69
C LEU A 402 23.59 14.26 3.87
N ALA A 403 22.44 14.92 3.75
CA ALA A 403 22.33 16.21 3.10
C ALA A 403 23.15 17.29 3.82
N ALA A 404 23.12 17.32 5.16
CA ALA A 404 23.84 18.30 5.96
C ALA A 404 25.37 18.08 5.99
N LEU A 405 25.83 16.81 6.03
CA LEU A 405 27.23 16.49 6.19
C LEU A 405 28.00 16.43 4.87
N TRP A 406 27.40 15.86 3.83
CA TRP A 406 28.08 15.60 2.56
C TRP A 406 27.36 16.20 1.34
N GLY A 407 26.08 16.49 1.44
CA GLY A 407 25.29 17.07 0.34
C GLY A 407 25.31 16.25 -0.96
N GLY A 408 24.87 16.89 -2.06
CA GLY A 408 25.02 16.33 -3.41
C GLY A 408 24.49 14.90 -3.56
N SER A 409 25.29 14.05 -4.18
CA SER A 409 24.90 12.69 -4.51
C SER A 409 24.92 11.70 -3.33
N SER A 410 25.34 12.11 -2.13
CA SER A 410 25.33 11.27 -0.94
C SER A 410 23.92 10.94 -0.44
N ILE A 411 22.95 11.80 -0.73
CA ILE A 411 21.55 11.63 -0.34
C ILE A 411 20.93 10.35 -0.92
N TRP A 412 21.46 9.83 -2.03
CA TRP A 412 20.99 8.57 -2.62
C TRP A 412 21.27 7.33 -1.77
N PHE A 413 22.17 7.44 -0.76
CA PHE A 413 22.42 6.39 0.22
C PHE A 413 21.50 6.47 1.45
N ALA A 414 20.68 7.52 1.59
CA ALA A 414 19.78 7.65 2.73
C ALA A 414 18.85 6.44 2.94
N PRO A 415 18.22 5.87 1.89
CA PRO A 415 17.42 4.68 2.06
C PRO A 415 18.23 3.46 2.52
N LEU A 416 19.45 3.28 2.04
CA LEU A 416 20.30 2.18 2.50
C LEU A 416 20.62 2.32 3.99
N CYS A 417 21.02 3.50 4.45
CA CYS A 417 21.31 3.76 5.87
C CYS A 417 20.07 3.50 6.74
N SER A 418 18.91 3.98 6.30
CA SER A 418 17.64 3.75 6.98
C SER A 418 17.29 2.26 7.08
N GLU A 419 17.39 1.53 5.97
CA GLU A 419 17.03 0.11 5.94
C GLU A 419 18.02 -0.76 6.74
N LEU A 420 19.31 -0.39 6.80
CA LEU A 420 20.31 -1.05 7.65
C LEU A 420 19.98 -0.88 9.15
N LEU A 421 19.70 0.35 9.59
CA LEU A 421 19.32 0.61 10.98
C LEU A 421 18.01 -0.06 11.34
N CYS A 422 17.02 -0.01 10.43
CA CYS A 422 15.74 -0.68 10.60
C CYS A 422 15.92 -2.20 10.69
N PHE A 423 16.79 -2.80 9.87
CA PHE A 423 17.07 -4.23 9.89
C PHE A 423 17.69 -4.68 11.22
N ALA A 424 18.65 -3.91 11.75
CA ALA A 424 19.21 -4.18 13.07
C ALA A 424 18.12 -4.12 14.16
N MET A 425 17.26 -3.11 14.14
CA MET A 425 16.12 -2.97 15.05
C MET A 425 15.15 -4.14 14.91
N ALA A 426 14.79 -4.52 13.68
CA ALA A 426 13.88 -5.63 13.40
C ALA A 426 14.42 -6.97 13.93
N LEU A 427 15.74 -7.23 13.77
CA LEU A 427 16.38 -8.42 14.34
C LEU A 427 16.30 -8.45 15.87
N ILE A 428 16.49 -7.32 16.54
CA ILE A 428 16.36 -7.22 18.01
C ILE A 428 14.92 -7.54 18.43
N LEU A 429 13.93 -6.96 17.75
CA LEU A 429 12.52 -7.20 18.05
C LEU A 429 12.10 -8.65 17.79
N MET A 430 12.61 -9.27 16.73
CA MET A 430 12.38 -10.68 16.43
C MET A 430 13.04 -11.60 17.46
N ARG A 431 14.24 -11.26 17.95
CA ARG A 431 14.87 -12.02 19.05
C ARG A 431 14.09 -11.92 20.35
N ARG A 432 13.56 -10.74 20.70
CA ARG A 432 12.65 -10.57 21.86
C ARG A 432 11.39 -11.42 21.71
N PHE A 433 10.74 -11.37 20.57
CA PHE A 433 9.55 -12.21 20.29
C PHE A 433 9.86 -13.70 20.48
N ARG A 434 11.01 -14.19 19.98
CA ARG A 434 11.40 -15.61 20.17
C ARG A 434 11.62 -15.98 21.63
N ARG A 435 12.19 -15.10 22.45
CA ARG A 435 12.38 -15.31 23.88
C ARG A 435 11.05 -15.38 24.61
N ASP A 436 10.15 -14.43 24.35
CA ASP A 436 8.82 -14.36 24.96
C ASP A 436 7.94 -15.57 24.61
N THR A 437 8.19 -16.25 23.50
CA THR A 437 7.43 -17.43 23.04
C THR A 437 8.11 -18.75 23.38
N ALA A 438 9.31 -18.73 23.91
CA ALA A 438 10.04 -19.92 24.37
C ALA A 438 9.94 -20.10 25.90
N ALA A 439 9.63 -19.03 26.65
CA ALA A 439 9.28 -19.02 28.06
C ALA A 439 7.78 -19.32 28.26
#